data_c7346ff6fdffe560b745b9c195f14618
#
_entry.id   c7346ff6fdffe560b745b9c195f14618
#
_cell.length_a   1.000
_cell.length_b   1.000
_cell.length_c   1.000
_cell.angle_alpha   90.00
_cell.angle_beta   90.00
_cell.angle_gamma   90.00
#
_symmetry.space_group_name_H-M   'P 1'
#
loop_
_entity.id
_entity.type
_entity.pdbx_description
1 polymer ?
#
loop_
_entity_poly.entity_id
_entity_poly.type
_entity_poly.pdbx_seq_one_letter_code
_entity_poly.pdbx_strand_id
1 'polypeptide(L)'
;AAYIRVLMNLGHDTVEQLHEVCGSKDDEVAVHSHLDPQPEDFVLPKRRGDAFQDAGFELLLRTLQREALVLVGCSTDWCLEATAWAATNKDYYVVVAEDCTRSPRPDGHEAALIQFRAIGLDVVNSQELTELWQHL
;
A
#
# COMPACT_ATOMS: atom_id res chain seq x y z
N ALA A 1 -10.16 15.16 9.00
CA ALA A 1 -8.80 14.65 8.94
C ALA A 1 -8.22 14.92 7.56
N ALA A 2 -6.95 15.28 7.48
CA ALA A 2 -6.27 15.51 6.21
C ALA A 2 -6.07 14.20 5.42
N TYR A 3 -6.10 13.05 6.08
CA TYR A 3 -5.91 11.73 5.46
C TYR A 3 -6.84 10.69 6.09
N ILE A 4 -7.03 9.59 5.35
CA ILE A 4 -7.73 8.39 5.81
C ILE A 4 -6.78 7.22 5.56
N ARG A 5 -6.62 6.34 6.55
CA ARG A 5 -5.82 5.13 6.40
C ARG A 5 -6.67 3.99 5.86
N VAL A 6 -6.14 3.31 4.87
CA VAL A 6 -6.66 2.03 4.41
C VAL A 6 -5.57 0.99 4.65
N LEU A 7 -5.86 0.05 5.52
CA LEU A 7 -4.95 -1.02 5.90
C LEU A 7 -5.35 -2.28 5.13
N MET A 8 -4.39 -2.92 4.51
CA MET A 8 -4.63 -4.13 3.72
C MET A 8 -3.80 -5.28 4.24
N ASN A 9 -4.44 -6.41 4.41
CA ASN A 9 -3.80 -7.67 4.76
C ASN A 9 -4.06 -8.71 3.68
N LEU A 10 -3.31 -9.80 3.69
CA LEU A 10 -3.54 -10.92 2.81
C LEU A 10 -4.82 -11.67 3.26
N GLY A 11 -5.80 -11.76 2.37
CA GLY A 11 -7.04 -12.48 2.63
C GLY A 11 -6.89 -13.98 2.40
N HIS A 12 -7.77 -14.77 3.05
CA HIS A 12 -7.69 -16.23 3.17
C HIS A 12 -7.99 -17.05 1.92
N ASP A 13 -8.58 -16.51 0.87
CA ASP A 13 -9.22 -17.31 -0.19
C ASP A 13 -8.28 -17.76 -1.34
N THR A 14 -6.97 -17.51 -1.24
CA THR A 14 -5.99 -18.07 -2.19
C THR A 14 -5.04 -19.06 -1.54
N VAL A 15 -5.53 -19.80 -0.75
CA VAL A 15 -5.15 -20.34 0.53
C VAL A 15 -4.08 -21.39 0.47
N GLU A 16 -4.09 -22.33 -0.45
CA GLU A 16 -3.10 -23.42 -0.41
C GLU A 16 -1.70 -22.97 -0.80
N GLN A 17 -1.58 -22.03 -1.73
CA GLN A 17 -0.27 -21.53 -2.17
C GLN A 17 0.29 -20.42 -1.27
N LEU A 18 -0.56 -19.62 -0.64
CA LEU A 18 -0.14 -18.60 0.31
C LEU A 18 0.19 -19.17 1.69
N HIS A 19 -0.43 -20.29 2.07
CA HIS A 19 -0.11 -21.01 3.30
C HIS A 19 1.34 -21.50 3.33
N GLU A 20 1.90 -21.87 2.19
CA GLU A 20 3.31 -22.27 2.10
C GLU A 20 4.29 -21.10 2.20
N VAL A 21 3.84 -19.89 1.82
CA VAL A 21 4.73 -18.71 1.71
C VAL A 21 4.57 -17.73 2.86
N CYS A 22 3.35 -17.58 3.39
CA CYS A 22 3.02 -16.55 4.39
C CYS A 22 2.57 -17.10 5.75
N GLY A 23 2.58 -18.45 5.94
CA GLY A 23 2.03 -19.07 7.15
C GLY A 23 0.52 -19.27 7.09
N SER A 24 0.01 -20.17 7.91
CA SER A 24 -1.37 -20.67 7.84
C SER A 24 -2.28 -20.21 8.97
N LYS A 25 -1.84 -19.28 9.79
CA LYS A 25 -2.62 -18.82 10.95
C LYS A 25 -3.21 -17.44 10.68
N ASP A 26 -4.42 -17.26 11.13
CA ASP A 26 -5.13 -15.98 11.04
C ASP A 26 -4.31 -14.80 11.59
N ASP A 27 -3.56 -15.03 12.66
CA ASP A 27 -2.70 -14.04 13.30
C ASP A 27 -1.52 -13.59 12.42
N GLU A 28 -1.08 -14.43 11.46
CA GLU A 28 0.05 -14.13 10.57
C GLU A 28 -0.34 -13.22 9.40
N VAL A 29 -1.64 -13.17 9.08
CA VAL A 29 -2.19 -12.31 8.02
C VAL A 29 -2.96 -11.10 8.57
N ALA A 30 -3.08 -10.99 9.88
CA ALA A 30 -3.69 -9.83 10.51
C ALA A 30 -2.83 -8.56 10.32
N VAL A 31 -3.46 -7.40 10.39
CA VAL A 31 -2.73 -6.13 10.45
C VAL A 31 -1.85 -6.13 11.69
N HIS A 32 -0.56 -5.84 11.50
CA HIS A 32 0.40 -5.86 12.59
C HIS A 32 0.00 -4.89 13.72
N SER A 33 0.10 -5.34 14.97
CA SER A 33 -0.36 -4.60 16.15
C SER A 33 0.25 -3.19 16.30
N HIS A 34 1.48 -2.99 15.82
CA HIS A 34 2.13 -1.66 15.84
C HIS A 34 1.47 -0.64 14.90
N LEU A 35 0.65 -1.07 13.92
CA LEU A 35 -0.12 -0.17 13.08
C LEU A 35 -1.36 0.35 13.81
N ASP A 36 -1.76 -0.31 14.89
CA ASP A 36 -2.84 0.10 15.79
C ASP A 36 -4.06 0.63 15.03
N PRO A 37 -4.83 -0.24 14.32
CA PRO A 37 -5.99 0.19 13.56
C PRO A 37 -6.98 0.93 14.45
N GLN A 38 -7.34 2.13 14.04
CA GLN A 38 -8.31 2.96 14.75
C GLN A 38 -9.73 2.73 14.20
N PRO A 39 -10.80 3.08 14.96
CA PRO A 39 -12.18 2.87 14.50
C PRO A 39 -12.53 3.57 13.18
N GLU A 40 -11.83 4.65 12.84
CA GLU A 40 -12.01 5.40 11.60
C GLU A 40 -11.21 4.85 10.42
N ASP A 41 -10.29 3.91 10.64
CA ASP A 41 -9.50 3.29 9.58
C ASP A 41 -10.33 2.23 8.84
N PHE A 42 -10.05 2.08 7.56
CA PHE A 42 -10.63 1.01 6.76
C PHE A 42 -9.64 -0.16 6.68
N VAL A 43 -10.07 -1.32 7.13
CA VAL A 43 -9.27 -2.57 7.02
C VAL A 43 -9.89 -3.43 5.94
N LEU A 44 -9.17 -3.63 4.84
CA LEU A 44 -9.63 -4.41 3.69
C LEU A 44 -8.75 -5.64 3.47
N PRO A 45 -9.34 -6.82 3.30
CA PRO A 45 -8.59 -7.99 2.88
C PRO A 45 -8.16 -7.84 1.42
N LYS A 46 -6.92 -8.20 1.12
CA LYS A 46 -6.34 -8.12 -0.23
C LYS A 46 -5.83 -9.50 -0.64
N ARG A 47 -6.25 -9.97 -1.81
CA ARG A 47 -5.90 -11.31 -2.33
C ARG A 47 -4.85 -11.30 -3.43
N ARG A 48 -4.59 -10.16 -4.03
CA ARG A 48 -3.66 -9.98 -5.15
C ARG A 48 -2.61 -8.94 -4.81
N GLY A 49 -1.52 -8.89 -5.57
CA GLY A 49 -0.50 -7.86 -5.43
C GLY A 49 -1.09 -6.47 -5.60
N ASP A 50 -1.81 -6.26 -6.68
CA ASP A 50 -2.52 -5.01 -6.97
C ASP A 50 -3.79 -4.89 -6.12
N ALA A 51 -3.87 -3.82 -5.34
CA ALA A 51 -5.02 -3.52 -4.47
C ALA A 51 -6.32 -3.24 -5.25
N PHE A 52 -6.22 -2.75 -6.47
CA PHE A 52 -7.39 -2.44 -7.31
C PHE A 52 -8.06 -3.68 -7.91
N GLN A 53 -7.44 -4.86 -7.76
CA GLN A 53 -8.10 -6.12 -8.12
C GLN A 53 -9.23 -6.49 -7.15
N ASP A 54 -9.26 -5.90 -5.96
CA ASP A 54 -10.37 -6.01 -5.02
C ASP A 54 -11.35 -4.84 -5.23
N ALA A 55 -12.55 -5.14 -5.69
CA ALA A 55 -13.55 -4.14 -6.08
C ALA A 55 -13.91 -3.14 -4.96
N GLY A 56 -13.78 -3.55 -3.71
CA GLY A 56 -14.05 -2.71 -2.55
C GLY A 56 -13.09 -1.51 -2.41
N PHE A 57 -11.84 -1.66 -2.81
CA PHE A 57 -10.85 -0.59 -2.67
C PHE A 57 -11.15 0.61 -3.59
N GLU A 58 -11.36 0.36 -4.87
CA GLU A 58 -11.69 1.45 -5.81
C GLU A 58 -13.03 2.12 -5.45
N LEU A 59 -14.02 1.34 -5.07
CA LEU A 59 -15.31 1.87 -4.64
C LEU A 59 -15.15 2.77 -3.40
N LEU A 60 -14.33 2.34 -2.43
CA LEU A 60 -14.03 3.14 -1.23
C LEU A 60 -13.38 4.47 -1.61
N LEU A 61 -12.34 4.48 -2.44
CA LEU A 61 -11.65 5.69 -2.87
C LEU A 61 -12.59 6.67 -3.57
N ARG A 62 -13.45 6.18 -4.45
CA ARG A 62 -14.47 6.99 -5.14
C ARG A 62 -15.49 7.55 -4.17
N THR A 63 -15.98 6.76 -3.24
CA THR A 63 -16.95 7.18 -2.22
C THR A 63 -16.37 8.28 -1.33
N LEU A 64 -15.09 8.16 -0.98
CA LEU A 64 -14.36 9.13 -0.18
C LEU A 64 -13.84 10.33 -0.98
N GLN A 65 -14.04 10.32 -2.31
CA GLN A 65 -13.57 11.37 -3.23
C GLN A 65 -12.07 11.64 -3.07
N ARG A 66 -11.26 10.58 -3.00
CA ARG A 66 -9.80 10.68 -2.88
C ARG A 66 -9.16 10.56 -4.26
N GLU A 67 -8.27 11.50 -4.57
CA GLU A 67 -7.56 11.61 -5.84
C GLU A 67 -6.06 11.35 -5.69
N ALA A 68 -5.57 11.29 -4.45
CA ALA A 68 -4.18 11.04 -4.13
C ALA A 68 -4.02 9.87 -3.17
N LEU A 69 -2.97 9.09 -3.38
CA LEU A 69 -2.62 7.93 -2.56
C LEU A 69 -1.19 8.07 -2.06
N VAL A 70 -1.00 7.85 -0.77
CA VAL A 70 0.33 7.64 -0.18
C VAL A 70 0.50 6.14 0.04
N LEU A 71 1.47 5.55 -0.64
CA LEU A 71 1.74 4.11 -0.58
C LEU A 71 2.90 3.81 0.36
N VAL A 72 2.65 2.89 1.28
CA VAL A 72 3.62 2.38 2.25
C VAL A 72 3.47 0.85 2.39
N GLY A 73 4.45 0.20 2.97
CA GLY A 73 4.38 -1.23 3.29
C GLY A 73 5.36 -2.10 2.52
N CYS A 74 5.02 -3.35 2.34
CA CYS A 74 5.83 -4.36 1.64
C CYS A 74 4.98 -5.32 0.77
N SER A 75 5.55 -5.86 -0.31
CA SER A 75 6.92 -5.61 -0.76
C SER A 75 6.94 -4.50 -1.79
N THR A 76 7.98 -3.66 -1.73
CA THR A 76 8.15 -2.49 -2.62
C THR A 76 8.10 -2.90 -4.10
N ASP A 77 8.80 -3.98 -4.44
CA ASP A 77 8.98 -4.53 -5.79
C ASP A 77 7.93 -5.59 -6.18
N TRP A 78 6.79 -5.61 -5.50
CA TRP A 78 5.69 -6.52 -5.82
C TRP A 78 4.32 -5.86 -5.57
N CYS A 79 3.75 -6.00 -4.37
CA CYS A 79 2.39 -5.50 -4.10
C CYS A 79 2.30 -3.99 -4.23
N LEU A 80 3.29 -3.27 -3.74
CA LEU A 80 3.31 -1.82 -3.79
C LEU A 80 3.53 -1.33 -5.21
N GLU A 81 4.46 -1.94 -5.95
CA GLU A 81 4.70 -1.64 -7.37
C GLU A 81 3.45 -1.88 -8.22
N ALA A 82 2.82 -3.05 -8.08
CA ALA A 82 1.59 -3.39 -8.80
C ALA A 82 0.46 -2.39 -8.52
N THR A 83 0.29 -2.00 -7.25
CA THR A 83 -0.72 -1.02 -6.84
C THR A 83 -0.40 0.38 -7.36
N ALA A 84 0.87 0.80 -7.33
CA ALA A 84 1.31 2.09 -7.84
C ALA A 84 1.04 2.22 -9.35
N TRP A 85 1.36 1.19 -10.13
CA TRP A 85 1.04 1.15 -11.56
C TRP A 85 -0.46 1.21 -11.83
N ALA A 86 -1.26 0.43 -11.10
CA ALA A 86 -2.70 0.43 -11.26
C ALA A 86 -3.32 1.79 -10.89
N ALA A 87 -2.83 2.42 -9.82
CA ALA A 87 -3.27 3.75 -9.39
C ALA A 87 -2.98 4.80 -10.47
N THR A 88 -1.76 4.81 -11.01
CA THR A 88 -1.33 5.74 -12.06
C THR A 88 -2.17 5.57 -13.32
N ASN A 89 -2.46 4.33 -13.73
CA ASN A 89 -3.32 4.04 -14.87
C ASN A 89 -4.80 4.44 -14.67
N LYS A 90 -5.18 4.76 -13.44
CA LYS A 90 -6.52 5.24 -13.06
C LYS A 90 -6.52 6.73 -12.70
N ASP A 91 -5.47 7.45 -13.07
CA ASP A 91 -5.30 8.89 -12.86
C ASP A 91 -5.22 9.33 -11.38
N TYR A 92 -4.88 8.43 -10.46
CA TYR A 92 -4.56 8.82 -9.10
C TYR A 92 -3.18 9.46 -9.02
N TYR A 93 -3.06 10.51 -8.23
CA TYR A 93 -1.76 11.05 -7.82
C TYR A 93 -1.12 10.11 -6.79
N VAL A 94 0.08 9.64 -7.05
CA VAL A 94 0.73 8.62 -6.22
C VAL A 94 2.02 9.16 -5.60
N VAL A 95 2.09 9.06 -4.29
CA VAL A 95 3.29 9.34 -3.48
C VAL A 95 3.75 8.04 -2.82
N VAL A 96 5.02 7.76 -2.86
CA VAL A 96 5.63 6.62 -2.16
C VAL A 96 6.53 7.14 -1.05
N ALA A 97 6.26 6.74 0.21
CA ALA A 97 7.15 7.04 1.33
C ALA A 97 8.26 5.97 1.39
N GLU A 98 9.44 6.28 0.83
CA GLU A 98 10.49 5.29 0.59
C GLU A 98 11.03 4.62 1.85
N ASP A 99 11.18 5.36 2.94
CA ASP A 99 11.62 4.85 4.24
C ASP A 99 10.53 4.04 4.99
N CYS A 100 9.27 4.12 4.53
CA CYS A 100 8.13 3.33 4.99
C CYS A 100 7.81 2.14 4.07
N THR A 101 8.70 1.81 3.13
CA THR A 101 8.58 0.67 2.25
C THR A 101 9.76 -0.28 2.40
N ARG A 102 9.55 -1.57 2.13
CA ARG A 102 10.62 -2.56 2.22
C ARG A 102 10.35 -3.74 1.26
N SER A 103 11.43 -4.40 0.86
CA SER A 103 11.39 -5.70 0.18
C SER A 103 12.36 -6.67 0.86
N PRO A 104 12.08 -7.97 0.85
CA PRO A 104 13.05 -8.99 1.26
C PRO A 104 14.27 -9.05 0.30
N ARG A 105 14.15 -8.44 -0.90
CA ARG A 105 15.23 -8.30 -1.87
C ARG A 105 15.70 -6.86 -1.93
N PRO A 106 16.88 -6.51 -1.37
CA PRO A 106 17.38 -5.12 -1.36
C PRO A 106 17.54 -4.51 -2.76
N ASP A 107 18.04 -5.29 -3.71
CA ASP A 107 18.17 -4.90 -5.13
C ASP A 107 16.82 -4.66 -5.80
N GLY A 108 15.81 -5.47 -5.49
CA GLY A 108 14.43 -5.27 -5.93
C GLY A 108 13.81 -4.00 -5.37
N HIS A 109 14.05 -3.71 -4.10
CA HIS A 109 13.61 -2.47 -3.46
C HIS A 109 14.16 -1.23 -4.18
N GLU A 110 15.47 -1.17 -4.37
CA GLU A 110 16.12 -0.04 -5.04
C GLU A 110 15.66 0.11 -6.49
N ALA A 111 15.55 -1.01 -7.22
CA ALA A 111 15.05 -1.00 -8.60
C ALA A 111 13.63 -0.44 -8.70
N ALA A 112 12.73 -0.83 -7.80
CA ALA A 112 11.36 -0.32 -7.76
C ALA A 112 11.32 1.19 -7.48
N LEU A 113 12.10 1.68 -6.52
CA LEU A 113 12.18 3.13 -6.22
C LEU A 113 12.71 3.94 -7.40
N ILE A 114 13.72 3.44 -8.10
CA ILE A 114 14.24 4.05 -9.34
C ILE A 114 13.12 4.09 -10.40
N GLN A 115 12.40 3.00 -10.57
CA GLN A 115 11.30 2.91 -11.53
C GLN A 115 10.18 3.89 -11.21
N PHE A 116 9.78 4.01 -9.95
CA PHE A 116 8.76 4.97 -9.53
C PHE A 116 9.14 6.41 -9.89
N ARG A 117 10.39 6.81 -9.63
CA ARG A 117 10.88 8.13 -10.02
C ARG A 117 10.91 8.32 -11.53
N ALA A 118 11.30 7.28 -12.28
CA ALA A 118 11.38 7.33 -13.73
C ALA A 118 10.02 7.52 -14.41
N ILE A 119 8.94 7.01 -13.82
CA ILE A 119 7.58 7.19 -14.34
C ILE A 119 6.85 8.41 -13.77
N GLY A 120 7.54 9.23 -12.97
CA GLY A 120 7.04 10.49 -12.46
C GLY A 120 6.23 10.43 -11.17
N LEU A 121 6.34 9.34 -10.39
CA LEU A 121 5.78 9.31 -9.05
C LEU A 121 6.66 10.11 -8.08
N ASP A 122 6.02 10.74 -7.11
CA ASP A 122 6.76 11.35 -6.01
C ASP A 122 7.23 10.28 -5.02
N VAL A 123 8.53 10.18 -4.87
CA VAL A 123 9.18 9.29 -3.90
C VAL A 123 9.87 10.16 -2.87
N VAL A 124 9.31 10.21 -1.68
CA VAL A 124 9.72 11.10 -0.58
C VAL A 124 9.99 10.29 0.68
N ASN A 125 10.64 10.89 1.66
CA ASN A 125 10.71 10.26 2.98
C ASN A 125 9.52 10.67 3.87
N SER A 126 9.29 9.92 4.94
CA SER A 126 8.15 10.14 5.84
C SER A 126 8.21 11.49 6.57
N GLN A 127 9.41 12.02 6.82
CA GLN A 127 9.58 13.32 7.46
C GLN A 127 9.08 14.45 6.53
N GLU A 128 9.50 14.45 5.27
CA GLU A 128 9.03 15.43 4.27
C GLU A 128 7.51 15.41 4.15
N LEU A 129 6.95 14.20 4.10
CA LEU A 129 5.49 14.01 4.02
C LEU A 129 4.78 14.56 5.26
N THR A 130 5.32 14.29 6.45
CA THR A 130 4.75 14.77 7.72
C THR A 130 4.82 16.29 7.83
N GLU A 131 5.91 16.90 7.42
CA GLU A 131 6.08 18.36 7.39
C GLU A 131 5.05 19.02 6.46
N LEU A 132 4.84 18.45 5.26
CA LEU A 132 3.79 18.93 4.34
C LEU A 132 2.40 18.87 4.97
N TRP A 133 2.08 17.79 5.66
CA TRP A 133 0.76 17.62 6.31
C TRP A 133 0.51 18.56 7.48
N GLN A 134 1.55 19.01 8.17
CA GLN A 134 1.41 20.00 9.26
C GLN A 134 1.02 21.40 8.75
N HIS A 135 1.18 21.67 7.46
CA HIS A 135 0.87 22.95 6.82
C HIS A 135 -0.46 22.95 6.04
N LEU A 136 -1.19 21.81 6.02
CA LEU A 136 -2.52 21.66 5.40
C LEU A 136 -3.63 21.80 6.43
#